data_0f557f4e3402150452cb84465c44ce08
#
_entry.id   0f557f4e3402150452cb84465c44ce08
#
_cell.length_a   1.000
_cell.length_b   1.000
_cell.length_c   1.000
_cell.angle_alpha   90.00
_cell.angle_beta   90.00
_cell.angle_gamma   90.00
#
_symmetry.space_group_name_H-M   'P 1'
#
loop_
_entity.id
_entity.type
_entity.pdbx_description
1 polymer ?
#
loop_
_entity_poly.entity_id
_entity_poly.type
_entity_poly.pdbx_seq_one_letter_code
_entity_poly.pdbx_strand_id
1 'polypeptide(L)'
;MSSINPFLYTAGPADFNLQLIKQNNHWHKYLVDFPVAASHYFPGGEIARGEYYKPVGKENAPLVVMIHGWGDRSVLPLKWMIDGLIKRGNACFVLYLPFHTNSLPPEMKTRLSRLTQDEWFTGYQTAVTNVRRILDWAGENKQINSNQISVISLSLGAIVGSIAMGIDTRIKAGVFIVHGGNTGKIMQTNSISKFSKKYSLPLNIYIENQNNYANYLDELRQKGFDNVTPAQRTYLIDPLTYAPMLKGRQVLMINARWDEIFPQESSTDFRQACGECSQIVLPSSHASLWIWYPIIENRINKFLELSYHNRR
;
A
#
# COMPACT_ATOMS: atom_id res chain seq x y z
N MET A 1 -11.27 -25.31 9.30
CA MET A 1 -11.44 -24.58 8.03
C MET A 1 -10.23 -23.66 7.88
N SER A 2 -9.49 -23.74 6.80
CA SER A 2 -8.37 -22.82 6.56
C SER A 2 -8.96 -21.41 6.36
N SER A 3 -8.46 -20.43 7.08
CA SER A 3 -8.90 -19.04 6.94
C SER A 3 -8.74 -18.58 5.49
N ILE A 4 -9.77 -17.93 4.95
CA ILE A 4 -9.78 -17.37 3.60
C ILE A 4 -8.82 -16.17 3.49
N ASN A 5 -8.45 -15.55 4.60
CA ASN A 5 -7.57 -14.38 4.63
C ASN A 5 -6.12 -14.77 4.23
N PRO A 6 -5.63 -14.35 3.05
CA PRO A 6 -4.31 -14.73 2.56
C PRO A 6 -3.16 -14.02 3.30
N PHE A 7 -3.48 -13.03 4.14
CA PHE A 7 -2.49 -12.21 4.84
C PHE A 7 -2.29 -12.64 6.30
N LEU A 8 -2.79 -13.82 6.67
CA LEU A 8 -2.50 -14.38 7.98
C LEU A 8 -1.04 -14.81 8.06
N TYR A 9 -0.42 -14.51 9.19
CA TYR A 9 0.94 -14.93 9.53
C TYR A 9 1.04 -15.08 11.04
N THR A 10 2.04 -15.80 11.50
CA THR A 10 2.35 -15.89 12.92
C THR A 10 3.14 -14.65 13.31
N ALA A 11 2.54 -13.78 14.13
CA ALA A 11 3.25 -12.67 14.73
C ALA A 11 4.34 -13.24 15.67
N GLY A 12 5.53 -12.68 15.62
CA GLY A 12 6.66 -13.11 16.44
C GLY A 12 7.61 -11.95 16.65
N PRO A 13 8.68 -12.12 17.43
CA PRO A 13 9.70 -11.10 17.60
C PRO A 13 10.11 -10.51 16.24
N ALA A 14 10.18 -9.21 16.18
CA ALA A 14 10.54 -8.53 14.95
C ALA A 14 12.07 -8.43 14.87
N ASP A 15 12.71 -9.44 14.27
CA ASP A 15 14.16 -9.46 14.02
C ASP A 15 14.52 -8.48 12.91
N PHE A 16 14.47 -7.19 13.22
CA PHE A 16 14.84 -6.11 12.33
C PHE A 16 16.32 -5.77 12.52
N ASN A 17 17.11 -5.94 11.47
CA ASN A 17 18.49 -5.49 11.42
C ASN A 17 18.54 -4.05 10.89
N LEU A 18 18.97 -3.10 11.72
CA LEU A 18 19.09 -1.68 11.40
C LEU A 18 20.55 -1.28 11.26
N GLN A 19 20.98 -0.95 10.04
CA GLN A 19 22.31 -0.43 9.76
C GLN A 19 22.25 1.07 9.52
N LEU A 20 22.90 1.88 10.40
CA LEU A 20 23.01 3.33 10.20
C LEU A 20 23.85 3.61 8.95
N ILE A 21 23.27 4.32 7.96
CA ILE A 21 23.97 4.64 6.70
C ILE A 21 24.14 6.15 6.46
N LYS A 22 23.35 6.99 7.15
CA LYS A 22 23.47 8.44 7.04
C LYS A 22 22.84 9.11 8.25
N GLN A 23 23.39 10.26 8.66
CA GLN A 23 22.82 11.10 9.71
C GLN A 23 22.98 12.59 9.37
N ASN A 24 22.08 13.40 9.90
CA ASN A 24 22.15 14.86 9.89
C ASN A 24 21.52 15.41 11.19
N ASN A 25 21.38 16.74 11.29
CA ASN A 25 20.81 17.39 12.49
C ASN A 25 19.32 17.14 12.71
N HIS A 26 18.62 16.54 11.75
CA HIS A 26 17.17 16.33 11.80
C HIS A 26 16.79 14.85 11.91
N TRP A 27 17.58 13.95 11.33
CA TRP A 27 17.28 12.52 11.31
C TRP A 27 18.53 11.64 11.20
N HIS A 28 18.38 10.40 11.67
CA HIS A 28 19.28 9.29 11.39
C HIS A 28 18.59 8.33 10.41
N LYS A 29 19.28 7.96 9.34
CA LYS A 29 18.77 7.04 8.31
C LYS A 29 19.41 5.66 8.47
N TYR A 30 18.58 4.64 8.56
CA TYR A 30 18.99 3.25 8.62
C TYR A 30 18.55 2.50 7.37
N LEU A 31 19.41 1.64 6.85
CA LEU A 31 18.97 0.52 6.01
C LEU A 31 18.41 -0.55 6.93
N VAL A 32 17.30 -1.15 6.53
CA VAL A 32 16.59 -2.13 7.35
C VAL A 32 16.34 -3.38 6.55
N ASP A 33 16.79 -4.52 7.11
CA ASP A 33 16.49 -5.86 6.62
C ASP A 33 15.71 -6.62 7.69
N PHE A 34 14.68 -7.40 7.28
CA PHE A 34 13.89 -8.22 8.19
C PHE A 34 13.32 -9.46 7.49
N PRO A 35 13.12 -10.58 8.22
CA PRO A 35 12.56 -11.80 7.64
C PRO A 35 11.12 -11.58 7.15
N VAL A 36 10.82 -12.10 5.94
CA VAL A 36 9.47 -12.19 5.43
C VAL A 36 8.67 -13.21 6.25
N ALA A 37 7.48 -12.82 6.71
CA ALA A 37 6.60 -13.69 7.49
C ALA A 37 5.43 -14.25 6.68
N ALA A 38 5.29 -13.90 5.40
CA ALA A 38 4.29 -14.48 4.52
C ALA A 38 4.54 -15.98 4.33
N SER A 39 3.46 -16.78 4.25
CA SER A 39 3.57 -18.23 4.02
C SER A 39 4.16 -18.57 2.65
N HIS A 40 4.06 -17.65 1.70
CA HIS A 40 4.63 -17.78 0.35
C HIS A 40 5.30 -16.46 -0.03
N TYR A 41 6.48 -16.57 -0.62
CA TYR A 41 7.27 -15.45 -1.14
C TYR A 41 8.07 -15.94 -2.37
N PHE A 42 8.70 -15.01 -3.09
CA PHE A 42 9.55 -15.37 -4.21
C PHE A 42 10.80 -16.13 -3.71
N PRO A 43 11.20 -17.22 -4.34
CA PRO A 43 12.46 -17.88 -4.02
C PRO A 43 13.62 -16.88 -4.02
N GLY A 44 14.45 -16.85 -2.98
CA GLY A 44 15.49 -15.84 -2.78
C GLY A 44 14.97 -14.48 -2.27
N GLY A 45 13.68 -14.38 -1.93
CA GLY A 45 13.03 -13.18 -1.39
C GLY A 45 12.66 -13.33 0.10
N GLU A 46 13.44 -14.08 0.88
CA GLU A 46 13.21 -14.36 2.31
C GLU A 46 13.40 -13.13 3.19
N ILE A 47 14.10 -12.12 2.67
CA ILE A 47 14.43 -10.89 3.40
C ILE A 47 13.73 -9.72 2.75
N ALA A 48 12.85 -9.07 3.50
CA ALA A 48 12.28 -7.78 3.16
C ALA A 48 13.25 -6.65 3.51
N ARG A 49 13.20 -5.55 2.75
CA ARG A 49 14.10 -4.41 2.87
C ARG A 49 13.36 -3.10 2.93
N GLY A 50 13.98 -2.13 3.60
CA GLY A 50 13.46 -0.77 3.66
C GLY A 50 14.47 0.24 4.18
N GLU A 51 14.00 1.46 4.34
CA GLU A 51 14.77 2.55 4.97
C GLU A 51 13.96 3.11 6.14
N TYR A 52 14.59 3.23 7.28
CA TYR A 52 13.99 3.87 8.46
C TYR A 52 14.66 5.21 8.74
N TYR A 53 13.86 6.25 8.88
CA TYR A 53 14.30 7.60 9.20
C TYR A 53 13.79 7.95 10.61
N LYS A 54 14.71 8.01 11.56
CA LYS A 54 14.46 8.34 12.96
C LYS A 54 14.67 9.83 13.18
N PRO A 55 13.67 10.60 13.66
CA PRO A 55 13.87 12.00 14.02
C PRO A 55 14.82 12.15 15.19
N VAL A 56 15.70 13.15 15.13
CA VAL A 56 16.63 13.48 16.23
C VAL A 56 15.87 14.21 17.33
N GLY A 57 16.17 13.86 18.60
CA GLY A 57 15.61 14.53 19.78
C GLY A 57 14.10 14.29 19.99
N LYS A 58 13.50 13.32 19.27
CA LYS A 58 12.09 12.96 19.44
C LYS A 58 11.97 11.53 19.92
N GLU A 59 11.40 11.35 21.10
CA GLU A 59 10.98 10.08 21.63
C GLU A 59 9.47 9.88 21.38
N ASN A 60 9.03 8.63 21.32
CA ASN A 60 7.62 8.28 21.12
C ASN A 60 7.01 8.97 19.87
N ALA A 61 7.75 8.94 18.74
CA ALA A 61 7.36 9.59 17.49
C ALA A 61 6.24 8.82 16.77
N PRO A 62 5.21 9.50 16.21
CA PRO A 62 4.32 8.86 15.26
C PRO A 62 5.10 8.21 14.11
N LEU A 63 4.63 7.06 13.60
CA LEU A 63 5.25 6.38 12.47
C LEU A 63 4.44 6.56 11.20
N VAL A 64 5.11 6.96 10.12
CA VAL A 64 4.56 6.95 8.77
C VAL A 64 5.23 5.85 7.96
N VAL A 65 4.47 4.79 7.64
CA VAL A 65 4.91 3.74 6.72
C VAL A 65 4.64 4.20 5.29
N MET A 66 5.69 4.23 4.46
CA MET A 66 5.65 4.76 3.10
C MET A 66 5.84 3.63 2.09
N ILE A 67 4.91 3.47 1.15
CA ILE A 67 4.88 2.35 0.20
C ILE A 67 4.85 2.90 -1.23
N HIS A 68 5.91 2.62 -1.98
CA HIS A 68 6.11 3.14 -3.34
C HIS A 68 5.27 2.41 -4.40
N GLY A 69 5.14 3.00 -5.60
CA GLY A 69 4.47 2.41 -6.76
C GLY A 69 5.32 1.40 -7.53
N TRP A 70 4.94 1.15 -8.78
CA TRP A 70 5.69 0.30 -9.68
C TRP A 70 6.98 0.96 -10.16
N GLY A 71 8.07 0.16 -10.19
CA GLY A 71 9.40 0.59 -10.65
C GLY A 71 10.21 1.35 -9.59
N ASP A 72 11.52 1.20 -9.66
CA ASP A 72 12.46 1.68 -8.63
C ASP A 72 12.40 3.19 -8.38
N ARG A 73 12.15 3.97 -9.44
CA ARG A 73 12.07 5.44 -9.33
C ARG A 73 10.82 5.92 -8.60
N SER A 74 9.79 5.07 -8.45
CA SER A 74 8.55 5.43 -7.76
C SER A 74 8.74 5.68 -6.26
N VAL A 75 9.89 5.32 -5.70
CA VAL A 75 10.26 5.65 -4.32
C VAL A 75 10.64 7.13 -4.15
N LEU A 76 11.10 7.81 -5.20
CA LEU A 76 11.62 9.17 -5.12
C LEU A 76 10.58 10.18 -4.60
N PRO A 77 9.35 10.23 -5.10
CA PRO A 77 8.35 11.14 -4.59
C PRO A 77 8.06 10.98 -3.10
N LEU A 78 8.10 9.74 -2.59
CA LEU A 78 7.95 9.49 -1.15
C LEU A 78 9.14 10.05 -0.37
N LYS A 79 10.35 9.90 -0.89
CA LYS A 79 11.57 10.43 -0.24
C LYS A 79 11.58 11.95 -0.16
N TRP A 80 10.94 12.66 -1.09
CA TRP A 80 10.80 14.12 -1.01
C TRP A 80 9.99 14.56 0.21
N MET A 81 9.03 13.76 0.67
CA MET A 81 8.17 14.09 1.81
C MET A 81 8.87 13.89 3.17
N ILE A 82 9.97 13.13 3.23
CA ILE A 82 10.58 12.70 4.49
C ILE A 82 10.99 13.88 5.36
N ASP A 83 11.70 14.87 4.80
CA ASP A 83 12.15 16.03 5.58
C ASP A 83 10.97 16.84 6.14
N GLY A 84 9.89 16.98 5.38
CA GLY A 84 8.67 17.65 5.85
C GLY A 84 7.97 16.89 6.97
N LEU A 85 7.90 15.57 6.89
CA LEU A 85 7.32 14.70 7.92
C LEU A 85 8.18 14.68 9.19
N ILE A 86 9.50 14.56 9.05
CA ILE A 86 10.46 14.58 10.18
C ILE A 86 10.40 15.91 10.95
N LYS A 87 10.36 17.04 10.25
CA LYS A 87 10.22 18.37 10.90
C LYS A 87 8.94 18.50 11.73
N ARG A 88 7.92 17.69 11.42
CA ARG A 88 6.67 17.59 12.20
C ARG A 88 6.72 16.51 13.28
N GLY A 89 7.89 15.92 13.52
CA GLY A 89 8.14 14.94 14.57
C GLY A 89 7.72 13.51 14.24
N ASN A 90 7.45 13.19 12.97
CA ASN A 90 7.16 11.81 12.57
C ASN A 90 8.45 11.04 12.30
N ALA A 91 8.47 9.77 12.64
CA ALA A 91 9.40 8.80 12.08
C ALA A 91 8.85 8.29 10.73
N CYS A 92 9.73 7.94 9.80
CA CYS A 92 9.31 7.43 8.48
C CYS A 92 9.96 6.07 8.21
N PHE A 93 9.16 5.12 7.71
CA PHE A 93 9.65 3.82 7.24
C PHE A 93 9.27 3.65 5.77
N VAL A 94 10.25 3.65 4.87
CA VAL A 94 10.05 3.40 3.43
C VAL A 94 10.23 1.90 3.18
N LEU A 95 9.14 1.18 2.90
CA LEU A 95 9.19 -0.23 2.55
C LEU A 95 9.52 -0.39 1.06
N TYR A 96 10.52 -1.20 0.73
CA TYR A 96 10.75 -1.68 -0.62
C TYR A 96 9.84 -2.88 -0.90
N LEU A 97 8.97 -2.72 -1.90
CA LEU A 97 8.05 -3.79 -2.31
C LEU A 97 8.82 -5.01 -2.85
N PRO A 98 8.25 -6.23 -2.80
CA PRO A 98 8.84 -7.42 -3.40
C PRO A 98 9.16 -7.29 -4.90
N PHE A 99 8.54 -6.28 -5.56
CA PHE A 99 8.75 -5.95 -6.98
C PHE A 99 9.85 -4.88 -7.21
N HIS A 100 10.50 -4.39 -6.16
CA HIS A 100 11.60 -3.42 -6.27
C HIS A 100 12.93 -4.14 -6.43
N THR A 101 13.83 -3.56 -7.25
CA THR A 101 15.14 -4.17 -7.57
C THR A 101 15.94 -4.56 -6.32
N ASN A 102 15.84 -3.80 -5.22
CA ASN A 102 16.53 -4.09 -3.97
C ASN A 102 15.95 -5.30 -3.20
N SER A 103 14.70 -5.70 -3.50
CA SER A 103 14.01 -6.81 -2.84
C SER A 103 13.79 -8.00 -3.77
N LEU A 104 13.95 -7.80 -5.09
CA LEU A 104 13.62 -8.78 -6.11
C LEU A 104 14.78 -9.75 -6.31
N PRO A 105 14.53 -11.08 -6.31
CA PRO A 105 15.54 -12.07 -6.68
C PRO A 105 16.11 -11.82 -8.09
N PRO A 106 17.40 -12.09 -8.32
CA PRO A 106 18.07 -11.81 -9.60
C PRO A 106 17.35 -12.39 -10.82
N GLU A 107 16.85 -13.62 -10.74
CA GLU A 107 16.12 -14.31 -11.80
C GLU A 107 14.77 -13.67 -12.14
N MET A 108 14.17 -12.95 -11.19
CA MET A 108 12.90 -12.26 -11.39
C MET A 108 13.06 -10.90 -12.10
N LYS A 109 14.26 -10.29 -12.01
CA LYS A 109 14.52 -8.95 -12.57
C LYS A 109 14.29 -8.88 -14.07
N THR A 110 14.60 -9.93 -14.80
CA THR A 110 14.50 -9.99 -16.27
C THR A 110 13.07 -10.22 -16.77
N ARG A 111 12.15 -10.66 -15.91
CA ARG A 111 10.79 -11.05 -16.30
C ARG A 111 9.67 -10.37 -15.52
N LEU A 112 9.95 -9.26 -14.84
CA LEU A 112 8.98 -8.49 -14.05
C LEU A 112 7.69 -8.13 -14.81
N SER A 113 7.79 -7.84 -16.11
CA SER A 113 6.65 -7.55 -16.98
C SER A 113 5.86 -8.80 -17.42
N ARG A 114 6.29 -10.00 -17.00
CA ARG A 114 5.72 -11.29 -17.40
C ARG A 114 5.29 -12.15 -16.21
N LEU A 115 5.09 -11.55 -15.05
CA LEU A 115 4.63 -12.24 -13.86
C LEU A 115 3.31 -12.98 -14.12
N THR A 116 3.18 -14.18 -13.57
CA THR A 116 1.92 -14.93 -13.58
C THR A 116 0.94 -14.36 -12.58
N GLN A 117 -0.33 -14.76 -12.62
CA GLN A 117 -1.32 -14.36 -11.61
C GLN A 117 -0.91 -14.82 -10.20
N ASP A 118 -0.34 -16.02 -10.06
CA ASP A 118 0.14 -16.54 -8.78
C ASP A 118 1.34 -15.76 -8.26
N GLU A 119 2.25 -15.34 -9.12
CA GLU A 119 3.37 -14.49 -8.73
C GLU A 119 2.91 -13.08 -8.30
N TRP A 120 1.92 -12.50 -8.99
CA TRP A 120 1.28 -11.27 -8.55
C TRP A 120 0.64 -11.46 -7.18
N PHE A 121 -0.13 -12.54 -7.00
CA PHE A 121 -0.75 -12.85 -5.73
C PHE A 121 0.29 -12.99 -4.60
N THR A 122 1.35 -13.78 -4.82
CA THR A 122 2.45 -13.96 -3.88
C THR A 122 3.13 -12.63 -3.53
N GLY A 123 3.39 -11.79 -4.53
CA GLY A 123 3.99 -10.47 -4.31
C GLY A 123 3.12 -9.54 -3.46
N TYR A 124 1.81 -9.51 -3.70
CA TYR A 124 0.88 -8.74 -2.87
C TYR A 124 0.76 -9.31 -1.45
N GLN A 125 0.68 -10.65 -1.32
CA GLN A 125 0.64 -11.31 -0.03
C GLN A 125 1.88 -10.96 0.80
N THR A 126 3.07 -11.07 0.21
CA THR A 126 4.33 -10.67 0.83
C THR A 126 4.34 -9.20 1.21
N ALA A 127 3.93 -8.31 0.30
CA ALA A 127 3.95 -6.87 0.53
C ALA A 127 3.05 -6.44 1.69
N VAL A 128 1.80 -6.93 1.72
CA VAL A 128 0.84 -6.63 2.80
C VAL A 128 1.33 -7.19 4.13
N THR A 129 1.85 -8.42 4.15
CA THR A 129 2.40 -9.04 5.35
C THR A 129 3.63 -8.26 5.86
N ASN A 130 4.50 -7.79 4.97
CA ASN A 130 5.66 -6.96 5.34
C ASN A 130 5.25 -5.63 5.99
N VAL A 131 4.17 -4.99 5.51
CA VAL A 131 3.61 -3.81 6.20
C VAL A 131 3.23 -4.18 7.64
N ARG A 132 2.52 -5.29 7.85
CA ARG A 132 2.10 -5.73 9.18
C ARG A 132 3.29 -6.09 10.08
N ARG A 133 4.37 -6.66 9.53
CA ARG A 133 5.63 -6.89 10.27
C ARG A 133 6.28 -5.58 10.74
N ILE A 134 6.22 -4.53 9.93
CA ILE A 134 6.66 -3.19 10.37
C ILE A 134 5.81 -2.69 11.56
N LEU A 135 4.51 -3.00 11.59
CA LEU A 135 3.63 -2.65 12.72
C LEU A 135 3.98 -3.44 13.99
N ASP A 136 4.39 -4.72 13.85
CA ASP A 136 4.87 -5.53 14.98
C ASP A 136 6.14 -4.90 15.58
N TRP A 137 7.14 -4.62 14.73
CA TRP A 137 8.36 -3.94 15.13
C TRP A 137 8.10 -2.56 15.77
N ALA A 138 7.16 -1.79 15.21
CA ALA A 138 6.79 -0.49 15.77
C ALA A 138 6.17 -0.63 17.17
N GLY A 139 5.41 -1.71 17.42
CA GLY A 139 4.84 -2.01 18.73
C GLY A 139 5.89 -2.34 19.80
N GLU A 140 7.02 -2.93 19.41
CA GLU A 140 8.12 -3.27 20.30
C GLU A 140 9.13 -2.10 20.48
N ASN A 141 9.13 -1.14 19.56
CA ASN A 141 10.08 -0.04 19.53
C ASN A 141 9.62 1.14 20.41
N LYS A 142 10.18 1.28 21.61
CA LYS A 142 9.84 2.36 22.56
C LYS A 142 9.98 3.79 22.01
N GLN A 143 10.71 3.97 20.91
CA GLN A 143 10.89 5.28 20.28
C GLN A 143 9.72 5.66 19.35
N ILE A 144 8.84 4.70 19.04
CA ILE A 144 7.68 4.86 18.16
C ILE A 144 6.39 4.86 18.99
N ASN A 145 5.50 5.80 18.66
CA ASN A 145 4.14 5.79 19.17
C ASN A 145 3.28 4.82 18.36
N SER A 146 3.14 3.59 18.85
CA SER A 146 2.36 2.54 18.20
C SER A 146 0.85 2.87 18.08
N ASN A 147 0.35 3.87 18.81
CA ASN A 147 -1.02 4.37 18.69
C ASN A 147 -1.18 5.42 17.59
N GLN A 148 -0.09 5.89 16.98
CA GLN A 148 -0.09 6.90 15.93
C GLN A 148 0.70 6.40 14.71
N ILE A 149 0.22 5.32 14.09
CA ILE A 149 0.80 4.76 12.87
C ILE A 149 -0.09 5.12 11.68
N SER A 150 0.52 5.67 10.64
CA SER A 150 -0.14 6.02 9.38
C SER A 150 0.55 5.35 8.20
N VAL A 151 -0.15 5.24 7.09
CA VAL A 151 0.41 4.79 5.81
C VAL A 151 0.27 5.89 4.76
N ILE A 152 1.36 6.17 4.02
CA ILE A 152 1.34 6.97 2.77
C ILE A 152 1.77 6.04 1.65
N SER A 153 0.93 5.87 0.66
CA SER A 153 1.19 4.88 -0.38
C SER A 153 0.78 5.37 -1.76
N LEU A 154 1.55 4.94 -2.77
CA LEU A 154 1.48 5.43 -4.14
C LEU A 154 1.18 4.30 -5.12
N SER A 155 0.16 4.45 -5.99
CA SER A 155 -0.11 3.56 -7.13
C SER A 155 -0.18 2.09 -6.69
N LEU A 156 0.69 1.22 -7.20
CA LEU A 156 0.80 -0.18 -6.74
C LEU A 156 0.91 -0.29 -5.21
N GLY A 157 1.70 0.58 -4.59
CA GLY A 157 1.82 0.64 -3.13
C GLY A 157 0.52 1.06 -2.46
N ALA A 158 -0.34 1.85 -3.12
CA ALA A 158 -1.63 2.24 -2.56
C ALA A 158 -2.62 1.06 -2.52
N ILE A 159 -2.53 0.12 -3.46
CA ILE A 159 -3.24 -1.16 -3.38
C ILE A 159 -2.81 -1.92 -2.11
N VAL A 160 -1.50 -2.06 -1.89
CA VAL A 160 -0.94 -2.73 -0.70
C VAL A 160 -1.34 -2.01 0.58
N GLY A 161 -1.18 -0.69 0.62
CA GLY A 161 -1.46 0.13 1.81
C GLY A 161 -2.93 0.13 2.21
N SER A 162 -3.85 0.17 1.26
CA SER A 162 -5.29 0.15 1.52
C SER A 162 -5.76 -1.22 2.02
N ILE A 163 -5.24 -2.32 1.45
CA ILE A 163 -5.49 -3.66 1.95
C ILE A 163 -4.95 -3.81 3.38
N ALA A 164 -3.67 -3.44 3.61
CA ALA A 164 -3.05 -3.51 4.92
C ALA A 164 -3.83 -2.72 5.98
N MET A 165 -4.27 -1.50 5.64
CA MET A 165 -5.10 -0.69 6.53
C MET A 165 -6.48 -1.33 6.77
N GLY A 166 -7.08 -1.97 5.76
CA GLY A 166 -8.37 -2.67 5.90
C GLY A 166 -8.32 -3.80 6.92
N ILE A 167 -7.26 -4.59 6.91
CA ILE A 167 -7.12 -5.78 7.76
C ILE A 167 -6.39 -5.54 9.08
N ASP A 168 -5.72 -4.37 9.25
CA ASP A 168 -4.95 -4.07 10.46
C ASP A 168 -5.38 -2.73 11.09
N THR A 169 -5.99 -2.80 12.27
CA THR A 169 -6.52 -1.64 12.98
C THR A 169 -5.45 -0.78 13.65
N ARG A 170 -4.19 -1.22 13.69
CA ARG A 170 -3.06 -0.44 14.19
C ARG A 170 -2.72 0.73 13.27
N ILE A 171 -2.99 0.64 11.96
CA ILE A 171 -2.88 1.77 11.04
C ILE A 171 -4.04 2.71 11.31
N LYS A 172 -3.78 3.93 11.74
CA LYS A 172 -4.81 4.89 12.18
C LYS A 172 -5.26 5.84 11.07
N ALA A 173 -4.38 6.16 10.13
CA ALA A 173 -4.68 7.01 8.99
C ALA A 173 -4.02 6.49 7.72
N GLY A 174 -4.69 6.64 6.58
CA GLY A 174 -4.19 6.22 5.27
C GLY A 174 -4.26 7.35 4.24
N VAL A 175 -3.15 7.57 3.53
CA VAL A 175 -3.10 8.43 2.36
C VAL A 175 -2.80 7.57 1.15
N PHE A 176 -3.73 7.54 0.19
CA PHE A 176 -3.64 6.73 -1.02
C PHE A 176 -3.55 7.64 -2.24
N ILE A 177 -2.37 7.64 -2.89
CA ILE A 177 -2.05 8.53 -4.00
C ILE A 177 -2.17 7.74 -5.31
N VAL A 178 -2.91 8.28 -6.29
CA VAL A 178 -3.29 7.65 -7.57
C VAL A 178 -3.77 6.22 -7.34
N HIS A 179 -4.95 6.11 -6.73
CA HIS A 179 -5.50 4.87 -6.21
C HIS A 179 -6.95 4.63 -6.64
N GLY A 180 -7.31 3.35 -6.71
CA GLY A 180 -8.65 2.87 -6.94
C GLY A 180 -8.77 1.39 -6.58
N GLY A 181 -9.97 0.86 -6.64
CA GLY A 181 -10.28 -0.57 -6.51
C GLY A 181 -10.70 -1.17 -7.85
N ASN A 182 -11.08 -2.45 -7.84
CA ASN A 182 -11.43 -3.21 -9.03
C ASN A 182 -10.25 -3.32 -10.02
N THR A 183 -9.26 -4.12 -9.65
CA THR A 183 -8.06 -4.35 -10.47
C THR A 183 -8.38 -4.85 -11.88
N GLY A 184 -9.53 -5.50 -12.08
CA GLY A 184 -10.02 -5.86 -13.41
C GLY A 184 -10.22 -4.65 -14.32
N LYS A 185 -10.78 -3.54 -13.82
CA LYS A 185 -10.91 -2.28 -14.57
C LYS A 185 -9.54 -1.67 -14.90
N ILE A 186 -8.62 -1.72 -13.95
CA ILE A 186 -7.24 -1.22 -14.11
C ILE A 186 -6.52 -2.00 -15.22
N MET A 187 -6.62 -3.33 -15.22
CA MET A 187 -5.96 -4.20 -16.19
C MET A 187 -6.48 -4.04 -17.62
N GLN A 188 -7.70 -3.51 -17.81
CA GLN A 188 -8.28 -3.24 -19.14
C GLN A 188 -7.91 -1.87 -19.71
N THR A 189 -7.16 -1.04 -18.98
CA THR A 189 -6.72 0.26 -19.51
C THR A 189 -5.74 0.09 -20.67
N ASN A 190 -5.77 1.03 -21.62
CA ASN A 190 -4.84 1.04 -22.75
C ASN A 190 -3.37 1.13 -22.30
N SER A 191 -3.10 1.77 -21.19
CA SER A 191 -1.74 1.90 -20.64
C SER A 191 -1.20 0.57 -20.15
N ILE A 192 -2.00 -0.21 -19.45
CA ILE A 192 -1.62 -1.55 -19.00
C ILE A 192 -1.52 -2.52 -20.19
N SER A 193 -2.43 -2.46 -21.16
CA SER A 193 -2.38 -3.32 -22.35
C SER A 193 -1.16 -3.05 -23.24
N LYS A 194 -0.67 -1.80 -23.29
CA LYS A 194 0.60 -1.44 -23.94
C LYS A 194 1.81 -2.00 -23.18
N PHE A 195 1.75 -1.98 -21.84
CA PHE A 195 2.82 -2.55 -21.01
C PHE A 195 2.91 -4.08 -21.17
N SER A 196 1.76 -4.78 -21.19
CA SER A 196 1.71 -6.21 -21.47
C SER A 196 0.32 -6.62 -21.98
N LYS A 197 0.24 -7.03 -23.26
CA LYS A 197 -0.98 -7.61 -23.86
C LYS A 197 -1.52 -8.83 -23.10
N LYS A 198 -0.67 -9.50 -22.33
CA LYS A 198 -1.04 -10.66 -21.49
C LYS A 198 -2.11 -10.35 -20.46
N TYR A 199 -2.20 -9.10 -20.00
CA TYR A 199 -3.14 -8.70 -18.95
C TYR A 199 -4.48 -8.23 -19.48
N SER A 200 -4.62 -7.97 -20.79
CA SER A 200 -5.88 -7.61 -21.41
C SER A 200 -6.71 -8.86 -21.71
N LEU A 201 -7.95 -8.88 -21.22
CA LEU A 201 -8.88 -9.98 -21.45
C LEU A 201 -9.79 -9.69 -22.64
N PRO A 202 -10.27 -10.73 -23.36
CA PRO A 202 -11.39 -10.58 -24.29
C PRO A 202 -12.61 -9.97 -23.59
N LEU A 203 -13.36 -9.12 -24.31
CA LEU A 203 -14.45 -8.33 -23.72
C LEU A 203 -15.51 -9.19 -23.00
N ASN A 204 -15.91 -10.31 -23.58
CA ASN A 204 -16.86 -11.23 -22.96
C ASN A 204 -16.37 -11.81 -21.64
N ILE A 205 -15.09 -12.21 -21.57
CA ILE A 205 -14.45 -12.73 -20.34
C ILE A 205 -14.32 -11.60 -19.29
N TYR A 206 -13.99 -10.39 -19.75
CA TYR A 206 -13.94 -9.23 -18.85
C TYR A 206 -15.31 -8.96 -18.22
N ILE A 207 -16.39 -8.90 -19.01
CA ILE A 207 -17.75 -8.66 -18.51
C ILE A 207 -18.17 -9.74 -17.51
N GLU A 208 -17.94 -11.01 -17.85
CA GLU A 208 -18.23 -12.13 -16.95
C GLU A 208 -17.48 -11.99 -15.61
N ASN A 209 -16.17 -11.69 -15.66
CA ASN A 209 -15.36 -11.48 -14.46
C ASN A 209 -15.86 -10.30 -13.62
N GLN A 210 -16.30 -9.20 -14.26
CA GLN A 210 -16.87 -8.06 -13.53
C GLN A 210 -18.18 -8.43 -12.83
N ASN A 211 -19.06 -9.19 -13.46
CA ASN A 211 -20.31 -9.67 -12.86
C ASN A 211 -20.02 -10.61 -11.67
N ASN A 212 -19.09 -11.55 -11.84
CA ASN A 212 -18.68 -12.45 -10.78
C ASN A 212 -18.04 -11.71 -9.59
N TYR A 213 -17.26 -10.67 -9.86
CA TYR A 213 -16.68 -9.85 -8.82
C TYR A 213 -17.73 -9.00 -8.09
N ALA A 214 -18.68 -8.43 -8.80
CA ALA A 214 -19.79 -7.70 -8.17
C ALA A 214 -20.61 -8.61 -7.25
N ASN A 215 -20.97 -9.81 -7.70
CA ASN A 215 -21.66 -10.81 -6.89
C ASN A 215 -20.85 -11.17 -5.63
N TYR A 216 -19.54 -11.40 -5.75
CA TYR A 216 -18.66 -11.65 -4.61
C TYR A 216 -18.67 -10.51 -3.59
N LEU A 217 -18.60 -9.25 -4.05
CA LEU A 217 -18.66 -8.08 -3.16
C LEU A 217 -20.01 -7.96 -2.46
N ASP A 218 -21.11 -8.30 -3.13
CA ASP A 218 -22.44 -8.31 -2.53
C ASP A 218 -22.57 -9.41 -1.47
N GLU A 219 -22.05 -10.59 -1.74
CA GLU A 219 -21.99 -11.66 -0.75
C GLU A 219 -21.14 -11.29 0.47
N LEU A 220 -19.98 -10.64 0.28
CA LEU A 220 -19.16 -10.14 1.39
C LEU A 220 -19.91 -9.17 2.29
N ARG A 221 -20.72 -8.26 1.70
CA ARG A 221 -21.53 -7.31 2.48
C ARG A 221 -22.60 -8.01 3.32
N GLN A 222 -23.18 -9.11 2.81
CA GLN A 222 -24.26 -9.83 3.46
C GLN A 222 -23.76 -10.84 4.50
N LYS A 223 -22.69 -11.58 4.19
CA LYS A 223 -22.23 -12.75 4.95
C LYS A 223 -20.96 -12.47 5.78
N GLY A 224 -20.24 -11.40 5.48
CA GLY A 224 -18.91 -11.09 6.06
C GLY A 224 -17.77 -11.85 5.39
N PHE A 225 -16.55 -11.34 5.57
CA PHE A 225 -15.34 -11.78 4.85
C PHE A 225 -15.02 -13.27 5.07
N ASP A 226 -15.15 -13.77 6.29
CA ASP A 226 -14.75 -15.15 6.63
C ASP A 226 -15.74 -16.22 6.14
N ASN A 227 -16.90 -15.81 5.61
CA ASN A 227 -17.98 -16.71 5.21
C ASN A 227 -18.19 -16.80 3.70
N VAL A 228 -17.33 -16.17 2.90
CA VAL A 228 -17.46 -16.12 1.43
C VAL A 228 -16.17 -16.56 0.77
N THR A 229 -16.26 -17.59 -0.07
CA THR A 229 -15.13 -18.05 -0.87
C THR A 229 -15.14 -17.35 -2.23
N PRO A 230 -14.07 -16.64 -2.63
CA PRO A 230 -14.02 -15.97 -3.93
C PRO A 230 -13.94 -16.99 -5.08
N ALA A 231 -14.64 -16.71 -6.19
CA ALA A 231 -14.53 -17.51 -7.41
C ALA A 231 -13.12 -17.42 -8.03
N GLN A 232 -12.43 -16.31 -7.81
CA GLN A 232 -11.06 -16.11 -8.25
C GLN A 232 -10.19 -15.64 -7.08
N ARG A 233 -9.02 -16.24 -6.92
CA ARG A 233 -8.05 -15.88 -5.88
C ARG A 233 -7.61 -14.41 -5.95
N THR A 234 -7.59 -13.83 -7.15
CA THR A 234 -7.22 -12.43 -7.38
C THR A 234 -8.15 -11.43 -6.71
N TYR A 235 -9.41 -11.80 -6.39
CA TYR A 235 -10.30 -10.94 -5.61
C TYR A 235 -9.77 -10.66 -4.19
N LEU A 236 -8.98 -11.57 -3.63
CA LEU A 236 -8.35 -11.41 -2.32
C LEU A 236 -7.17 -10.43 -2.29
N ILE A 237 -6.68 -9.97 -3.44
CA ILE A 237 -5.64 -8.93 -3.54
C ILE A 237 -6.17 -7.65 -4.18
N ASP A 238 -7.49 -7.53 -4.33
CA ASP A 238 -8.14 -6.31 -4.80
C ASP A 238 -8.49 -5.40 -3.63
N PRO A 239 -8.11 -4.11 -3.67
CA PRO A 239 -8.41 -3.18 -2.58
C PRO A 239 -9.90 -2.98 -2.34
N LEU A 240 -10.74 -3.14 -3.36
CA LEU A 240 -12.19 -2.97 -3.23
C LEU A 240 -12.82 -4.03 -2.31
N THR A 241 -12.22 -5.23 -2.23
CA THR A 241 -12.61 -6.29 -1.28
C THR A 241 -12.51 -5.81 0.18
N TYR A 242 -11.53 -4.95 0.48
CA TYR A 242 -11.26 -4.47 1.84
C TYR A 242 -11.75 -3.04 2.10
N ALA A 243 -12.19 -2.33 1.08
CA ALA A 243 -12.66 -0.96 1.19
C ALA A 243 -13.78 -0.77 2.24
N PRO A 244 -14.76 -1.67 2.40
CA PRO A 244 -15.78 -1.56 3.45
C PRO A 244 -15.20 -1.55 4.87
N MET A 245 -14.04 -2.18 5.11
CA MET A 245 -13.35 -2.20 6.40
C MET A 245 -12.70 -0.84 6.75
N LEU A 246 -12.64 0.07 5.79
CA LEU A 246 -12.13 1.43 5.96
C LEU A 246 -13.22 2.44 6.31
N LYS A 247 -14.50 2.05 6.30
CA LYS A 247 -15.62 2.93 6.61
C LYS A 247 -15.48 3.54 8.01
N GLY A 248 -15.59 4.86 8.08
CA GLY A 248 -15.41 5.62 9.33
C GLY A 248 -13.96 5.78 9.79
N ARG A 249 -12.98 5.27 9.02
CA ARG A 249 -11.55 5.45 9.33
C ARG A 249 -11.00 6.70 8.61
N GLN A 250 -9.85 7.19 9.08
CA GLN A 250 -9.19 8.36 8.50
C GLN A 250 -8.51 7.99 7.18
N VAL A 251 -9.13 8.31 6.06
CA VAL A 251 -8.63 8.03 4.71
C VAL A 251 -8.65 9.30 3.86
N LEU A 252 -7.52 9.59 3.20
CA LEU A 252 -7.36 10.63 2.19
C LEU A 252 -6.93 9.99 0.86
N MET A 253 -7.71 10.17 -0.19
CA MET A 253 -7.32 9.85 -1.55
C MET A 253 -6.80 11.10 -2.28
N ILE A 254 -5.71 10.97 -3.04
CA ILE A 254 -5.19 12.02 -3.91
C ILE A 254 -5.06 11.43 -5.32
N ASN A 255 -5.94 11.81 -6.22
CA ASN A 255 -6.04 11.21 -7.55
C ASN A 255 -5.75 12.22 -8.66
N ALA A 256 -5.35 11.70 -9.81
CA ALA A 256 -5.16 12.45 -11.04
C ALA A 256 -6.46 12.44 -11.86
N ARG A 257 -6.84 13.61 -12.42
CA ARG A 257 -8.08 13.73 -13.21
C ARG A 257 -8.04 12.91 -14.50
N TRP A 258 -6.85 12.79 -15.10
CA TRP A 258 -6.64 12.07 -16.36
C TRP A 258 -5.68 10.90 -16.14
N ASP A 259 -5.95 10.14 -15.06
CA ASP A 259 -5.16 8.95 -14.74
C ASP A 259 -5.39 7.86 -15.79
N GLU A 260 -4.34 7.53 -16.52
CA GLU A 260 -4.37 6.54 -17.60
C GLU A 260 -4.20 5.09 -17.11
N ILE A 261 -3.91 4.90 -15.82
CA ILE A 261 -3.73 3.59 -15.18
C ILE A 261 -4.92 3.27 -14.26
N PHE A 262 -5.26 4.20 -13.37
CA PHE A 262 -6.42 4.08 -12.48
C PHE A 262 -7.59 4.90 -13.05
N PRO A 263 -8.52 4.29 -13.80
CA PRO A 263 -9.65 5.01 -14.36
C PRO A 263 -10.51 5.63 -13.25
N GLN A 264 -11.15 6.75 -13.52
CA GLN A 264 -11.97 7.47 -12.52
C GLN A 264 -13.03 6.58 -11.86
N GLU A 265 -13.59 5.65 -12.60
CA GLU A 265 -14.57 4.67 -12.10
C GLU A 265 -13.97 3.79 -11.01
N SER A 266 -12.72 3.31 -11.20
CA SER A 266 -12.00 2.52 -10.21
C SER A 266 -11.77 3.29 -8.90
N SER A 267 -11.44 4.58 -9.01
CA SER A 267 -11.28 5.47 -7.85
C SER A 267 -12.60 5.78 -7.17
N THR A 268 -13.68 5.95 -7.95
CA THR A 268 -15.04 6.19 -7.45
C THR A 268 -15.59 4.97 -6.73
N ASP A 269 -15.45 3.77 -7.32
CA ASP A 269 -15.88 2.52 -6.69
C ASP A 269 -15.23 2.34 -5.30
N PHE A 270 -13.91 2.57 -5.22
CA PHE A 270 -13.19 2.46 -3.95
C PHE A 270 -13.65 3.50 -2.94
N ARG A 271 -13.79 4.77 -3.37
CA ARG A 271 -14.22 5.86 -2.51
C ARG A 271 -15.61 5.60 -1.91
N GLN A 272 -16.56 5.13 -2.73
CA GLN A 272 -17.91 4.78 -2.29
C GLN A 272 -17.88 3.61 -1.30
N ALA A 273 -17.14 2.56 -1.63
CA ALA A 273 -17.03 1.38 -0.77
C ALA A 273 -16.39 1.67 0.58
N CYS A 274 -15.44 2.61 0.66
CA CYS A 274 -14.85 3.04 1.93
C CYS A 274 -15.71 4.07 2.71
N GLY A 275 -16.91 4.36 2.28
CA GLY A 275 -17.86 5.26 2.97
C GLY A 275 -17.64 6.74 2.66
N GLU A 276 -17.39 7.07 1.39
CA GLU A 276 -17.20 8.44 0.91
C GLU A 276 -16.00 9.14 1.56
N CYS A 277 -14.87 8.42 1.67
CA CYS A 277 -13.65 8.96 2.24
C CYS A 277 -13.18 10.24 1.51
N SER A 278 -12.39 11.06 2.20
CA SER A 278 -11.89 12.34 1.67
C SER A 278 -11.09 12.14 0.39
N GLN A 279 -11.35 12.94 -0.64
CA GLN A 279 -10.66 12.87 -1.91
C GLN A 279 -10.26 14.25 -2.42
N ILE A 280 -9.07 14.33 -3.03
CA ILE A 280 -8.60 15.46 -3.82
C ILE A 280 -8.30 14.94 -5.22
N VAL A 281 -8.85 15.60 -6.24
CA VAL A 281 -8.58 15.27 -7.65
C VAL A 281 -7.81 16.44 -8.27
N LEU A 282 -6.58 16.18 -8.72
CA LEU A 282 -5.69 17.17 -9.30
C LEU A 282 -5.72 17.09 -10.84
N PRO A 283 -5.61 18.22 -11.55
CA PRO A 283 -5.57 18.25 -13.01
C PRO A 283 -4.19 17.78 -13.52
N SER A 284 -4.04 16.46 -13.62
CA SER A 284 -2.81 15.78 -14.01
C SER A 284 -3.08 14.39 -14.55
N SER A 285 -2.07 13.76 -15.17
CA SER A 285 -2.02 12.33 -15.45
C SER A 285 -1.39 11.56 -14.28
N HIS A 286 -1.32 10.23 -14.37
CA HIS A 286 -0.69 9.37 -13.36
C HIS A 286 0.73 9.81 -13.01
N ALA A 287 1.56 10.03 -14.02
CA ALA A 287 2.96 10.39 -13.85
C ALA A 287 3.17 11.88 -13.53
N SER A 288 2.35 12.77 -14.09
CA SER A 288 2.51 14.22 -13.92
C SER A 288 1.93 14.78 -12.61
N LEU A 289 1.32 13.95 -11.77
CA LEU A 289 0.76 14.36 -10.48
C LEU A 289 1.77 15.13 -9.62
N TRP A 290 3.04 14.79 -9.72
CA TRP A 290 4.12 15.37 -8.91
C TRP A 290 4.45 16.82 -9.22
N ILE A 291 3.91 17.40 -10.30
CA ILE A 291 3.92 18.85 -10.53
C ILE A 291 3.22 19.60 -9.40
N TRP A 292 2.23 18.94 -8.78
CA TRP A 292 1.45 19.47 -7.66
C TRP A 292 2.05 19.15 -6.28
N TYR A 293 3.33 18.72 -6.24
CA TYR A 293 3.98 18.27 -5.00
C TYR A 293 3.76 19.20 -3.79
N PRO A 294 3.92 20.54 -3.87
CA PRO A 294 3.72 21.39 -2.69
C PRO A 294 2.29 21.35 -2.13
N ILE A 295 1.30 21.20 -3.02
CA ILE A 295 -0.10 21.04 -2.61
C ILE A 295 -0.33 19.68 -1.96
N ILE A 296 0.20 18.64 -2.58
CA ILE A 296 0.11 17.24 -2.08
C ILE A 296 0.72 17.16 -0.67
N GLU A 297 1.95 17.64 -0.50
CA GLU A 297 2.64 17.64 0.78
C GLU A 297 1.87 18.40 1.88
N ASN A 298 1.40 19.60 1.56
CA ASN A 298 0.62 20.40 2.52
C ASN A 298 -0.68 19.67 2.94
N ARG A 299 -1.40 19.07 1.99
CA ARG A 299 -2.63 18.33 2.27
C ARG A 299 -2.39 17.08 3.10
N ILE A 300 -1.33 16.33 2.82
CA ILE A 300 -0.93 15.17 3.59
C ILE A 300 -0.58 15.56 5.03
N ASN A 301 0.26 16.56 5.20
CA ASN A 301 0.68 17.02 6.51
C ASN A 301 -0.52 17.48 7.36
N LYS A 302 -1.41 18.30 6.80
CA LYS A 302 -2.63 18.74 7.49
C LYS A 302 -3.54 17.58 7.86
N PHE A 303 -3.70 16.62 6.95
CA PHE A 303 -4.52 15.43 7.20
C PHE A 303 -3.96 14.58 8.34
N LEU A 304 -2.66 14.32 8.37
CA LEU A 304 -2.02 13.55 9.44
C LEU A 304 -2.12 14.25 10.79
N GLU A 305 -1.86 15.56 10.83
CA GLU A 305 -2.01 16.37 12.06
C GLU A 305 -3.42 16.24 12.64
N LEU A 306 -4.47 16.45 11.83
CA LEU A 306 -5.86 16.29 12.25
C LEU A 306 -6.18 14.87 12.71
N SER A 307 -5.65 13.85 12.01
CA SER A 307 -5.89 12.45 12.35
C SER A 307 -5.30 12.03 13.70
N TYR A 308 -4.25 12.71 14.15
CA TYR A 308 -3.62 12.45 15.45
C TYR A 308 -4.26 13.25 16.60
N HIS A 309 -4.84 14.44 16.31
CA HIS A 309 -5.43 15.32 17.34
C HIS A 309 -6.89 14.97 17.68
N ASN A 310 -7.68 14.46 16.73
CA ASN A 310 -9.10 14.15 16.93
C ASN A 310 -9.35 12.91 17.83
N ARG A 311 -8.35 12.42 18.55
CA ARG A 311 -8.43 11.25 19.44
C ARG A 311 -8.04 11.57 20.90
N ARG A 312 -8.07 12.86 21.29
CA ARG A 312 -7.94 13.26 22.69
C ARG A 312 -9.29 13.32 23.39
#